data_c2fb4abecec80b068572000c2644c272
#
_entry.id   c2fb4abecec80b068572000c2644c272
#
_cell.length_a   1.000
_cell.length_b   1.000
_cell.length_c   1.000
_cell.angle_alpha   90.00
_cell.angle_beta   90.00
_cell.angle_gamma   90.00
#
_symmetry.space_group_name_H-M   'P 1'
#
loop_
_entity.id
_entity.type
_entity.pdbx_description
1 polymer ?
#
loop_
_entity_poly.entity_id
_entity_poly.type
_entity_poly.pdbx_seq_one_letter_code
_entity_poly.pdbx_strand_id
1 'polypeptide(L)'
;PALLVCPGLLLLSNPSGSYPLDGFDNTGIRRLWVQRQVQEGKISGKKRPPGELLPMSDVTLRLLDYPNFELPKADPALTAKIKRMLGPDADRYGLGLLDLSNMKAVRYAEWNGHVRQNPGSVGKILVALGIFQELADIYPDDIEARKKILRETIITADKFSVYDHHTVPVWDAENSRQIRHPIQVGQQASLYTYLDWMMSPSSNSAAAMLEKQLILLAHYGKAYPPSQAEQDRFIAETKRSELSSIFMKAIQEPITRNGLNLDELRQGSFFTHEGKKLVPGTSSYATPRELLKFMIKMEQGKLVDRFSSLEIKRLLYITERRIRYASSGSLRKSAVYFKSGSLYSCQPEPGFTCKK
;
A
#
# COMPACT_ATOMS: atom_id res chain seq x y z
N PRO A 1 -46.32 13.42 -46.18
CA PRO A 1 -45.28 13.74 -45.27
C PRO A 1 -44.68 12.46 -44.69
N ALA A 2 -43.46 12.16 -45.15
CA ALA A 2 -42.72 10.98 -44.76
C ALA A 2 -42.00 11.27 -43.45
N LEU A 3 -42.26 10.49 -42.41
CA LEU A 3 -41.45 10.45 -41.17
C LEU A 3 -40.16 9.71 -41.49
N LEU A 4 -39.04 10.45 -41.46
CA LEU A 4 -37.71 9.87 -41.36
C LEU A 4 -37.51 9.37 -39.93
N VAL A 5 -37.48 8.07 -39.75
CA VAL A 5 -37.01 7.42 -38.52
C VAL A 5 -35.50 7.29 -38.66
N CYS A 6 -34.75 8.12 -37.94
CA CYS A 6 -33.31 7.92 -37.72
C CYS A 6 -33.12 6.65 -36.85
N PRO A 7 -32.35 5.65 -37.31
CA PRO A 7 -31.92 4.58 -36.40
C PRO A 7 -30.94 5.16 -35.42
N GLY A 8 -31.38 5.30 -34.16
CA GLY A 8 -30.49 5.62 -33.05
C GLY A 8 -29.41 4.55 -32.94
N LEU A 9 -28.18 4.97 -33.14
CA LEU A 9 -26.99 4.19 -32.85
C LEU A 9 -26.99 3.97 -31.36
N LEU A 10 -27.53 2.85 -30.90
CA LEU A 10 -27.26 2.31 -29.57
C LEU A 10 -25.77 2.00 -29.54
N LEU A 11 -25.00 2.97 -29.06
CA LEU A 11 -23.67 2.71 -28.51
C LEU A 11 -23.91 1.75 -27.35
N LEU A 12 -23.87 0.46 -27.65
CA LEU A 12 -23.61 -0.57 -26.64
C LEU A 12 -22.24 -0.22 -26.04
N SER A 13 -22.25 0.59 -24.98
CA SER A 13 -21.13 0.66 -24.07
C SER A 13 -20.91 -0.77 -23.59
N ASN A 14 -19.97 -1.46 -24.22
CA ASN A 14 -19.43 -2.69 -23.66
C ASN A 14 -19.09 -2.36 -22.22
N PRO A 15 -19.61 -3.11 -21.25
CA PRO A 15 -19.11 -3.02 -19.90
C PRO A 15 -17.70 -3.60 -19.94
N SER A 16 -16.72 -2.78 -20.33
CA SER A 16 -15.32 -3.06 -20.17
C SER A 16 -15.01 -3.01 -18.68
N GLY A 17 -15.55 -3.98 -17.97
CA GLY A 17 -15.17 -4.23 -16.59
C GLY A 17 -13.76 -4.75 -16.56
N SER A 18 -12.88 -4.03 -15.89
CA SER A 18 -11.50 -4.44 -15.85
C SER A 18 -10.83 -3.95 -14.59
N TYR A 19 -10.27 -4.86 -13.87
CA TYR A 19 -9.48 -4.67 -12.66
C TYR A 19 -8.01 -4.45 -12.96
N PRO A 20 -7.53 -3.33 -12.58
CA PRO A 20 -7.79 -2.15 -13.39
C PRO A 20 -7.25 -2.46 -14.79
N LEU A 21 -8.05 -2.41 -15.85
CA LEU A 21 -7.61 -2.78 -17.22
C LEU A 21 -6.43 -1.95 -17.70
N ASP A 22 -6.42 -0.69 -17.32
CA ASP A 22 -5.35 0.28 -17.58
C ASP A 22 -4.17 0.16 -16.60
N GLY A 23 -4.27 -0.69 -15.57
CA GLY A 23 -3.27 -0.79 -14.53
C GLY A 23 -1.90 -1.23 -15.02
N PHE A 24 -1.85 -2.20 -15.94
CA PHE A 24 -0.58 -2.64 -16.53
C PHE A 24 0.07 -1.53 -17.37
N ASP A 25 -0.72 -0.84 -18.17
CA ASP A 25 -0.22 0.20 -19.07
C ASP A 25 0.35 1.38 -18.27
N ASN A 26 -0.23 1.66 -17.10
CA ASN A 26 0.23 2.71 -16.19
C ASN A 26 1.43 2.31 -15.32
N THR A 27 1.53 1.04 -14.90
CA THR A 27 2.49 0.62 -13.87
C THR A 27 3.53 -0.40 -14.33
N GLY A 28 3.27 -1.14 -15.41
CA GLY A 28 4.07 -2.29 -15.83
C GLY A 28 3.91 -3.54 -14.94
N ILE A 29 3.00 -3.53 -13.95
CA ILE A 29 2.78 -4.67 -13.04
C ILE A 29 2.11 -5.82 -13.79
N ARG A 30 2.89 -6.87 -14.08
CA ARG A 30 2.47 -7.98 -14.96
C ARG A 30 1.17 -8.68 -14.52
N ARG A 31 0.93 -8.86 -13.22
CA ARG A 31 -0.29 -9.50 -12.74
C ARG A 31 -1.58 -8.73 -13.12
N LEU A 32 -1.49 -7.41 -13.32
CA LEU A 32 -2.63 -6.61 -13.78
C LEU A 32 -2.95 -6.89 -15.24
N TRP A 33 -1.93 -7.11 -16.08
CA TRP A 33 -2.12 -7.62 -17.44
C TRP A 33 -2.77 -8.99 -17.43
N VAL A 34 -2.28 -9.94 -16.61
CA VAL A 34 -2.89 -11.28 -16.50
C VAL A 34 -4.36 -11.18 -16.11
N GLN A 35 -4.69 -10.35 -15.12
CA GLN A 35 -6.09 -10.17 -14.71
C GLN A 35 -6.95 -9.57 -15.82
N ARG A 36 -6.43 -8.66 -16.64
CA ARG A 36 -7.11 -8.16 -17.85
C ARG A 36 -7.42 -9.31 -18.82
N GLN A 37 -6.44 -10.17 -19.11
CA GLN A 37 -6.66 -11.32 -19.98
C GLN A 37 -7.72 -12.29 -19.41
N VAL A 38 -7.77 -12.48 -18.09
CA VAL A 38 -8.81 -13.27 -17.41
C VAL A 38 -10.20 -12.61 -17.56
N GLN A 39 -10.31 -11.29 -17.38
CA GLN A 39 -11.57 -10.56 -17.54
C GLN A 39 -12.09 -10.64 -18.99
N GLU A 40 -11.20 -10.58 -19.97
CA GLU A 40 -11.49 -10.70 -21.40
C GLU A 40 -11.75 -12.15 -21.84
N GLY A 41 -11.54 -13.14 -20.97
CA GLY A 41 -11.73 -14.57 -21.27
C GLY A 41 -10.60 -15.20 -22.10
N LYS A 42 -9.46 -14.53 -22.24
CA LYS A 42 -8.28 -15.00 -22.99
C LYS A 42 -7.40 -15.97 -22.19
N ILE A 43 -7.42 -15.83 -20.86
CA ILE A 43 -6.73 -16.72 -19.92
C ILE A 43 -7.77 -17.23 -18.92
N SER A 44 -7.70 -18.52 -18.59
CA SER A 44 -8.55 -19.12 -17.56
C SER A 44 -8.26 -18.52 -16.18
N GLY A 45 -9.29 -18.18 -15.42
CA GLY A 45 -9.13 -17.63 -14.08
C GLY A 45 -10.43 -17.05 -13.51
N LYS A 46 -10.34 -16.61 -12.26
CA LYS A 46 -11.49 -16.03 -11.56
C LYS A 46 -11.69 -14.56 -11.96
N LYS A 47 -12.82 -14.26 -12.58
CA LYS A 47 -13.26 -12.88 -12.84
C LYS A 47 -13.52 -12.13 -11.54
N ARG A 48 -13.22 -10.84 -11.53
CA ARG A 48 -13.37 -9.96 -10.37
C ARG A 48 -14.77 -9.36 -10.28
N PRO A 49 -15.28 -9.10 -9.07
CA PRO A 49 -16.55 -8.43 -8.90
C PRO A 49 -16.48 -6.94 -9.29
N PRO A 50 -17.62 -6.27 -9.57
CA PRO A 50 -17.66 -4.90 -10.08
C PRO A 50 -16.88 -3.89 -9.23
N GLY A 51 -16.90 -4.00 -7.90
CA GLY A 51 -16.15 -3.10 -7.00
C GLY A 51 -14.62 -3.24 -7.09
N GLU A 52 -14.13 -4.27 -7.78
CA GLU A 52 -12.70 -4.46 -8.07
C GLU A 52 -12.33 -4.07 -9.51
N LEU A 53 -13.25 -3.48 -10.26
CA LEU A 53 -13.11 -3.19 -11.69
C LEU A 53 -12.97 -1.69 -12.01
N LEU A 54 -12.79 -0.84 -11.01
CA LEU A 54 -12.55 0.59 -11.23
C LEU A 54 -11.20 0.77 -11.95
N PRO A 55 -11.14 1.46 -13.11
CA PRO A 55 -9.89 1.81 -13.75
C PRO A 55 -8.98 2.61 -12.82
N MET A 56 -7.67 2.45 -12.93
CA MET A 56 -6.73 3.26 -12.12
C MET A 56 -6.84 4.75 -12.44
N SER A 57 -7.20 5.09 -13.68
CA SER A 57 -7.50 6.47 -14.09
C SER A 57 -8.67 7.09 -13.31
N ASP A 58 -9.63 6.27 -12.88
CA ASP A 58 -10.83 6.71 -12.15
C ASP A 58 -10.62 6.74 -10.62
N VAL A 59 -9.48 6.27 -10.14
CA VAL A 59 -9.09 6.45 -8.73
C VAL A 59 -8.76 7.91 -8.51
N THR A 60 -9.58 8.59 -7.72
CA THR A 60 -9.46 10.04 -7.43
C THR A 60 -9.27 10.29 -5.94
N LEU A 61 -8.71 11.43 -5.61
CA LEU A 61 -8.59 11.92 -4.23
C LEU A 61 -9.88 12.68 -3.86
N ARG A 62 -10.46 12.35 -2.71
CA ARG A 62 -11.83 12.79 -2.32
C ARG A 62 -11.88 14.10 -1.57
N LEU A 63 -10.76 14.60 -1.04
CA LEU A 63 -10.68 15.79 -0.21
C LEU A 63 -9.83 16.92 -0.84
N LEU A 64 -9.61 16.90 -2.16
CA LEU A 64 -8.85 17.97 -2.85
C LEU A 64 -9.49 19.34 -2.65
N ASP A 65 -10.82 19.42 -2.68
CA ASP A 65 -11.57 20.67 -2.48
C ASP A 65 -11.70 21.05 -0.99
N TYR A 66 -11.16 20.23 -0.10
CA TYR A 66 -11.19 20.42 1.36
C TYR A 66 -9.77 20.39 1.96
N PRO A 67 -8.86 21.27 1.51
CA PRO A 67 -7.43 21.19 1.89
C PRO A 67 -7.19 21.41 3.39
N ASN A 68 -8.11 22.07 4.08
CA ASN A 68 -8.02 22.35 5.52
C ASN A 68 -8.94 21.46 6.36
N PHE A 69 -9.46 20.37 5.77
CA PHE A 69 -10.28 19.42 6.53
C PHE A 69 -9.41 18.71 7.58
N GLU A 70 -9.90 18.71 8.80
CA GLU A 70 -9.32 18.01 9.94
C GLU A 70 -10.36 17.09 10.58
N LEU A 71 -9.88 16.14 11.40
CA LEU A 71 -10.79 15.26 12.16
C LEU A 71 -11.71 16.10 13.06
N PRO A 72 -13.03 16.00 12.89
CA PRO A 72 -13.97 16.68 13.78
C PRO A 72 -13.94 16.05 15.18
N LYS A 73 -14.64 16.64 16.11
CA LYS A 73 -14.90 16.03 17.43
C LYS A 73 -15.66 14.71 17.24
N ALA A 74 -15.24 13.68 17.98
CA ALA A 74 -15.91 12.38 17.93
C ALA A 74 -17.38 12.49 18.34
N ASP A 75 -18.26 11.88 17.54
CA ASP A 75 -19.70 11.75 17.82
C ASP A 75 -19.91 10.67 18.90
N PRO A 76 -20.40 11.03 20.10
CA PRO A 76 -20.59 10.07 21.19
C PRO A 76 -21.61 8.98 20.86
N ALA A 77 -22.68 9.30 20.12
CA ALA A 77 -23.74 8.36 19.79
C ALA A 77 -23.24 7.32 18.78
N LEU A 78 -22.47 7.75 17.75
CA LEU A 78 -21.83 6.86 16.78
C LEU A 78 -20.78 6.00 17.47
N THR A 79 -19.96 6.57 18.35
CA THR A 79 -18.94 5.85 19.13
C THR A 79 -19.59 4.76 20.01
N ALA A 80 -20.68 5.10 20.72
CA ALA A 80 -21.42 4.12 21.54
C ALA A 80 -22.05 3.01 20.68
N LYS A 81 -22.54 3.32 19.48
CA LYS A 81 -23.05 2.32 18.53
C LYS A 81 -21.95 1.35 18.11
N ILE A 82 -20.77 1.85 17.76
CA ILE A 82 -19.61 1.02 17.36
C ILE A 82 -19.18 0.14 18.53
N LYS A 83 -19.03 0.70 19.73
CA LYS A 83 -18.66 -0.08 20.92
C LYS A 83 -19.62 -1.25 21.15
N ARG A 84 -20.95 -1.01 21.02
CA ARG A 84 -21.95 -2.09 21.12
C ARG A 84 -21.78 -3.16 20.03
N MET A 85 -21.41 -2.76 18.81
CA MET A 85 -21.17 -3.72 17.71
C MET A 85 -19.92 -4.59 17.94
N LEU A 86 -18.91 -4.06 18.63
CA LEU A 86 -17.69 -4.81 19.01
C LEU A 86 -17.99 -5.80 20.16
N GLY A 87 -19.07 -5.60 20.91
CA GLY A 87 -19.53 -6.50 21.96
C GLY A 87 -18.60 -6.54 23.18
N PRO A 88 -18.54 -7.69 23.89
CA PRO A 88 -17.74 -7.83 25.12
C PRO A 88 -16.23 -7.65 24.90
N ASP A 89 -15.75 -7.87 23.69
CA ASP A 89 -14.34 -7.72 23.35
C ASP A 89 -13.97 -6.27 22.94
N ALA A 90 -14.84 -5.29 23.11
CA ALA A 90 -14.61 -3.91 22.66
C ALA A 90 -13.28 -3.33 23.14
N ASP A 91 -12.86 -3.63 24.36
CA ASP A 91 -11.64 -3.09 24.95
C ASP A 91 -10.35 -3.65 24.32
N ARG A 92 -10.46 -4.75 23.54
CA ARG A 92 -9.35 -5.33 22.75
C ARG A 92 -9.12 -4.63 21.41
N TYR A 93 -10.02 -3.71 21.00
CA TYR A 93 -9.96 -3.01 19.73
C TYR A 93 -9.57 -1.54 19.89
N GLY A 94 -8.77 -1.07 18.96
CA GLY A 94 -8.63 0.36 18.66
C GLY A 94 -9.30 0.64 17.32
N LEU A 95 -10.14 1.67 17.23
CA LEU A 95 -10.90 1.99 16.03
C LEU A 95 -11.03 3.50 15.83
N GLY A 96 -10.84 3.95 14.58
CA GLY A 96 -11.22 5.26 14.08
C GLY A 96 -12.10 5.08 12.85
N LEU A 97 -13.27 5.68 12.80
CA LEU A 97 -14.20 5.66 11.68
C LEU A 97 -14.57 7.09 11.28
N LEU A 98 -14.30 7.45 10.03
CA LEU A 98 -14.71 8.73 9.46
C LEU A 98 -15.70 8.49 8.31
N ASP A 99 -16.90 9.00 8.43
CA ASP A 99 -17.95 8.93 7.41
C ASP A 99 -17.98 10.24 6.62
N LEU A 100 -17.50 10.17 5.37
CA LEU A 100 -17.45 11.27 4.41
C LEU A 100 -18.56 11.16 3.35
N SER A 101 -19.58 10.34 3.55
CA SER A 101 -20.69 10.18 2.59
C SER A 101 -21.49 11.47 2.39
N ASN A 102 -21.53 12.33 3.41
CA ASN A 102 -22.10 13.66 3.33
C ASN A 102 -21.12 14.70 3.92
N MET A 103 -20.46 15.46 3.04
CA MET A 103 -19.51 16.50 3.47
C MET A 103 -20.11 17.66 4.26
N LYS A 104 -21.43 17.85 4.20
CA LYS A 104 -22.14 18.84 5.05
C LYS A 104 -22.44 18.32 6.46
N ALA A 105 -22.32 17.02 6.70
CA ALA A 105 -22.61 16.36 7.96
C ALA A 105 -21.62 15.20 8.19
N VAL A 106 -20.34 15.52 8.18
CA VAL A 106 -19.25 14.56 8.43
C VAL A 106 -19.40 14.02 9.86
N ARG A 107 -19.26 12.69 10.01
CA ARG A 107 -19.30 12.04 11.32
C ARG A 107 -18.02 11.27 11.58
N TYR A 108 -17.52 11.42 12.79
CA TYR A 108 -16.34 10.73 13.27
C TYR A 108 -16.66 9.95 14.54
N ALA A 109 -16.20 8.70 14.62
CA ALA A 109 -16.25 7.90 15.83
C ALA A 109 -14.87 7.34 16.15
N GLU A 110 -14.56 7.23 17.43
CA GLU A 110 -13.28 6.74 17.91
C GLU A 110 -13.48 5.88 19.16
N TRP A 111 -12.83 4.72 19.17
CA TRP A 111 -12.73 3.86 20.35
C TRP A 111 -11.27 3.45 20.53
N ASN A 112 -10.67 3.73 21.69
CA ASN A 112 -9.23 3.50 21.95
C ASN A 112 -8.32 4.05 20.82
N GLY A 113 -8.71 5.15 20.18
CA GLY A 113 -8.07 5.68 18.98
C GLY A 113 -6.65 6.22 19.20
N HIS A 114 -6.28 6.51 20.46
CA HIS A 114 -4.94 6.97 20.86
C HIS A 114 -4.04 5.84 21.39
N VAL A 115 -4.54 4.62 21.49
CA VAL A 115 -3.77 3.49 22.01
C VAL A 115 -2.77 3.01 20.94
N ARG A 116 -1.48 3.06 21.30
CA ARG A 116 -0.41 2.56 20.44
C ARG A 116 -0.46 1.04 20.36
N GLN A 117 -0.45 0.53 19.14
CA GLN A 117 -0.37 -0.89 18.85
C GLN A 117 0.73 -1.14 17.81
N ASN A 118 1.31 -2.33 17.79
CA ASN A 118 2.20 -2.69 16.71
C ASN A 118 1.38 -2.82 15.41
N PRO A 119 1.70 -2.03 14.36
CA PRO A 119 0.91 -2.02 13.12
C PRO A 119 1.09 -3.29 12.29
N GLY A 120 2.08 -4.11 12.59
CA GLY A 120 2.44 -5.23 11.72
C GLY A 120 2.64 -4.75 10.28
N SER A 121 2.09 -5.49 9.33
CA SER A 121 2.21 -5.12 7.91
C SER A 121 1.46 -3.84 7.50
N VAL A 122 0.65 -3.21 8.36
CA VAL A 122 0.10 -1.87 8.07
C VAL A 122 1.22 -0.84 7.99
N GLY A 123 2.31 -1.00 8.76
CA GLY A 123 3.50 -0.13 8.69
C GLY A 123 4.15 -0.04 7.30
N LYS A 124 3.86 -0.96 6.38
CA LYS A 124 4.34 -0.91 4.98
C LYS A 124 3.86 0.31 4.19
N ILE A 125 2.76 0.94 4.62
CA ILE A 125 2.33 2.22 4.03
C ILE A 125 3.38 3.33 4.25
N LEU A 126 4.15 3.25 5.34
CA LEU A 126 5.22 4.21 5.64
C LEU A 126 6.46 3.96 4.79
N VAL A 127 6.74 2.71 4.41
CA VAL A 127 7.79 2.40 3.41
C VAL A 127 7.41 3.02 2.06
N ALA A 128 6.15 2.87 1.64
CA ALA A 128 5.67 3.53 0.42
C ALA A 128 5.77 5.06 0.53
N LEU A 129 5.35 5.65 1.66
CA LEU A 129 5.49 7.09 1.89
C LEU A 129 6.96 7.55 1.76
N GLY A 130 7.90 6.82 2.37
CA GLY A 130 9.33 7.13 2.28
C GLY A 130 9.85 7.09 0.85
N ILE A 131 9.53 6.04 0.08
CA ILE A 131 9.91 5.94 -1.35
C ILE A 131 9.39 7.13 -2.16
N PHE A 132 8.11 7.47 -2.01
CA PHE A 132 7.53 8.61 -2.74
C PHE A 132 8.10 9.95 -2.28
N GLN A 133 8.47 10.09 -0.99
CA GLN A 133 9.12 11.29 -0.48
C GLN A 133 10.52 11.47 -1.08
N GLU A 134 11.36 10.44 -1.06
CA GLU A 134 12.69 10.50 -1.66
C GLU A 134 12.62 10.80 -3.17
N LEU A 135 11.69 10.17 -3.89
CA LEU A 135 11.48 10.47 -5.31
C LEU A 135 11.07 11.92 -5.54
N ALA A 136 10.25 12.50 -4.66
CA ALA A 136 9.84 13.88 -4.75
C ALA A 136 10.98 14.85 -4.41
N ASP A 137 11.82 14.51 -3.45
CA ASP A 137 12.98 15.30 -3.07
C ASP A 137 14.05 15.31 -4.18
N ILE A 138 14.23 14.19 -4.88
CA ILE A 138 15.16 14.06 -6.00
C ILE A 138 14.63 14.77 -7.27
N TYR A 139 13.33 14.63 -7.54
CA TYR A 139 12.67 15.16 -8.75
C TYR A 139 11.39 15.93 -8.35
N PRO A 140 11.50 17.13 -7.74
CA PRO A 140 10.34 17.84 -7.19
C PRO A 140 9.30 18.19 -8.25
N ASP A 141 9.72 18.63 -9.43
CA ASP A 141 8.85 19.12 -10.51
C ASP A 141 8.75 18.14 -11.70
N ASP A 142 9.49 17.03 -11.67
CA ASP A 142 9.53 16.05 -12.78
C ASP A 142 8.81 14.76 -12.41
N ILE A 143 7.49 14.78 -12.59
CA ILE A 143 6.63 13.62 -12.37
C ILE A 143 6.97 12.46 -13.34
N GLU A 144 7.37 12.76 -14.57
CA GLU A 144 7.71 11.72 -15.55
C GLU A 144 9.02 11.01 -15.17
N ALA A 145 10.01 11.72 -14.63
CA ALA A 145 11.21 11.08 -14.09
C ALA A 145 10.86 10.15 -12.92
N ARG A 146 9.97 10.56 -11.99
CA ARG A 146 9.50 9.70 -10.90
C ARG A 146 8.80 8.44 -11.43
N LYS A 147 7.89 8.58 -12.40
CA LYS A 147 7.21 7.44 -13.06
C LYS A 147 8.22 6.52 -13.74
N LYS A 148 9.20 7.07 -14.42
CA LYS A 148 10.25 6.31 -15.08
C LYS A 148 11.04 5.46 -14.09
N ILE A 149 11.48 6.06 -12.97
CA ILE A 149 12.17 5.31 -11.90
C ILE A 149 11.28 4.18 -11.36
N LEU A 150 10.01 4.45 -11.05
CA LEU A 150 9.09 3.43 -10.55
C LEU A 150 8.94 2.24 -11.52
N ARG A 151 8.89 2.50 -12.81
CA ARG A 151 8.60 1.49 -13.84
C ARG A 151 9.86 0.77 -14.38
N GLU A 152 10.97 1.48 -14.48
CA GLU A 152 12.16 0.99 -15.20
C GLU A 152 13.31 0.56 -14.28
N THR A 153 13.36 1.04 -13.02
CA THR A 153 14.38 0.58 -12.08
C THR A 153 14.12 -0.88 -11.71
N ILE A 154 15.05 -1.74 -12.10
CA ILE A 154 15.00 -3.17 -11.78
C ILE A 154 15.70 -3.42 -10.46
N ILE A 155 14.96 -4.00 -9.52
CA ILE A 155 15.46 -4.48 -8.23
C ILE A 155 15.76 -5.96 -8.35
N THR A 156 16.97 -6.36 -7.96
CA THR A 156 17.36 -7.76 -7.82
C THR A 156 17.33 -8.14 -6.35
N ALA A 157 16.51 -9.13 -6.00
CA ALA A 157 16.41 -9.64 -4.64
C ALA A 157 17.75 -10.20 -4.15
N ASP A 158 18.12 -9.85 -2.94
CA ASP A 158 19.36 -10.31 -2.29
C ASP A 158 19.10 -10.82 -0.86
N LYS A 159 20.16 -10.86 -0.03
CA LYS A 159 20.09 -11.31 1.37
C LYS A 159 19.04 -10.58 2.22
N PHE A 160 18.64 -9.33 1.90
CA PHE A 160 17.58 -8.63 2.60
C PHE A 160 16.21 -9.30 2.45
N SER A 161 15.99 -10.06 1.37
CA SER A 161 14.71 -10.73 1.07
C SER A 161 14.52 -12.07 1.78
N VAL A 162 15.51 -12.59 2.48
CA VAL A 162 15.54 -13.98 2.98
C VAL A 162 14.57 -14.18 4.16
N TYR A 163 13.97 -15.39 4.24
CA TYR A 163 13.05 -15.87 5.28
C TYR A 163 11.70 -15.16 5.31
N ASP A 164 11.01 -15.14 4.19
CA ASP A 164 9.60 -14.74 4.09
C ASP A 164 8.77 -15.90 3.50
N HIS A 165 7.62 -16.17 4.09
CA HIS A 165 6.67 -17.18 3.62
C HIS A 165 5.58 -16.62 2.70
N HIS A 166 5.49 -15.28 2.57
CA HIS A 166 4.51 -14.67 1.68
C HIS A 166 4.87 -14.95 0.22
N THR A 167 3.89 -15.46 -0.52
CA THR A 167 4.07 -15.71 -1.95
C THR A 167 3.63 -14.50 -2.78
N VAL A 168 4.39 -14.18 -3.82
CA VAL A 168 4.11 -13.12 -4.78
C VAL A 168 3.70 -13.69 -6.14
N PRO A 169 2.84 -12.99 -6.90
CA PRO A 169 2.47 -13.42 -8.24
C PRO A 169 3.63 -13.15 -9.21
N VAL A 170 4.03 -14.18 -9.95
CA VAL A 170 5.08 -14.12 -10.98
C VAL A 170 4.53 -14.71 -12.27
N TRP A 171 4.90 -14.13 -13.40
CA TRP A 171 4.55 -14.67 -14.71
C TRP A 171 5.58 -15.69 -15.16
N ASP A 172 5.12 -16.93 -15.32
CA ASP A 172 5.88 -18.02 -15.94
C ASP A 172 5.65 -17.94 -17.46
N ALA A 173 6.64 -17.40 -18.17
CA ALA A 173 6.52 -17.16 -19.60
C ALA A 173 6.55 -18.48 -20.41
N GLU A 174 7.27 -19.50 -19.94
CA GLU A 174 7.40 -20.80 -20.62
C GLU A 174 6.05 -21.53 -20.65
N ASN A 175 5.34 -21.49 -19.52
CA ASN A 175 4.04 -22.16 -19.39
C ASN A 175 2.83 -21.22 -19.56
N SER A 176 3.09 -19.95 -19.92
CA SER A 176 2.04 -18.92 -20.14
C SER A 176 1.01 -18.84 -19.01
N ARG A 177 1.48 -18.90 -17.77
CA ARG A 177 0.63 -18.88 -16.56
C ARG A 177 1.20 -18.01 -15.45
N GLN A 178 0.31 -17.54 -14.57
CA GLN A 178 0.74 -16.90 -13.34
C GLN A 178 0.95 -17.96 -12.25
N ILE A 179 2.14 -17.98 -11.67
CA ILE A 179 2.50 -18.81 -10.54
C ILE A 179 2.69 -17.96 -9.28
N ARG A 180 2.81 -18.61 -8.13
CA ARG A 180 3.08 -17.91 -6.86
C ARG A 180 4.14 -18.67 -6.08
N HIS A 181 5.15 -17.94 -5.64
CA HIS A 181 6.19 -18.44 -4.74
C HIS A 181 6.77 -17.30 -3.88
N PRO A 182 7.45 -17.59 -2.77
CA PRO A 182 8.22 -16.57 -2.05
C PRO A 182 9.27 -15.93 -2.95
N ILE A 183 9.60 -14.67 -2.70
CA ILE A 183 10.69 -14.00 -3.44
C ILE A 183 11.99 -14.76 -3.18
N GLN A 184 12.68 -15.11 -4.26
CA GLN A 184 13.96 -15.81 -4.24
C GLN A 184 15.11 -14.84 -4.48
N VAL A 185 16.27 -15.10 -3.89
CA VAL A 185 17.50 -14.34 -4.18
C VAL A 185 17.81 -14.43 -5.69
N GLY A 186 18.14 -13.30 -6.30
CA GLY A 186 18.33 -13.17 -7.74
C GLY A 186 17.06 -12.83 -8.53
N GLN A 187 15.88 -12.91 -7.92
CA GLN A 187 14.63 -12.56 -8.59
C GLN A 187 14.55 -11.07 -8.91
N GLN A 188 14.23 -10.74 -10.14
CA GLN A 188 14.19 -9.38 -10.66
C GLN A 188 12.75 -8.91 -10.90
N ALA A 189 12.48 -7.64 -10.56
CA ALA A 189 11.25 -6.94 -10.92
C ALA A 189 11.44 -5.42 -10.81
N SER A 190 10.53 -4.64 -11.39
CA SER A 190 10.56 -3.18 -11.26
C SER A 190 10.29 -2.73 -9.83
N LEU A 191 10.76 -1.53 -9.48
CA LEU A 191 10.46 -0.87 -8.20
C LEU A 191 8.95 -0.83 -7.95
N TYR A 192 8.15 -0.56 -8.99
CA TYR A 192 6.69 -0.54 -8.89
C TYR A 192 6.11 -1.93 -8.57
N THR A 193 6.66 -2.98 -9.18
CA THR A 193 6.25 -4.36 -8.88
C THR A 193 6.59 -4.74 -7.44
N TYR A 194 7.74 -4.32 -6.92
CA TYR A 194 8.09 -4.52 -5.51
C TYR A 194 7.14 -3.77 -4.56
N LEU A 195 6.74 -2.52 -4.90
CA LEU A 195 5.71 -1.80 -4.15
C LEU A 195 4.38 -2.57 -4.15
N ASP A 196 3.98 -3.12 -5.29
CA ASP A 196 2.79 -3.97 -5.37
C ASP A 196 2.93 -5.25 -4.53
N TRP A 197 4.06 -5.95 -4.62
CA TRP A 197 4.30 -7.15 -3.82
C TRP A 197 4.35 -6.86 -2.32
N MET A 198 4.82 -5.70 -1.92
CA MET A 198 4.77 -5.25 -0.53
C MET A 198 3.34 -4.93 -0.07
N MET A 199 2.56 -4.24 -0.89
CA MET A 199 1.24 -3.76 -0.51
C MET A 199 0.15 -4.82 -0.67
N SER A 200 0.12 -5.54 -1.79
CA SER A 200 -0.94 -6.48 -2.16
C SER A 200 -0.82 -7.84 -1.45
N PRO A 201 0.13 -8.72 -1.73
CA PRO A 201 0.32 -9.97 -0.98
C PRO A 201 0.95 -9.74 0.39
N SER A 202 1.40 -8.53 0.66
CA SER A 202 2.03 -8.14 1.94
C SER A 202 3.38 -8.81 2.21
N SER A 203 4.17 -9.10 1.15
CA SER A 203 5.49 -9.71 1.28
C SER A 203 6.44 -8.89 2.17
N ASN A 204 7.06 -9.56 3.14
CA ASN A 204 8.09 -8.98 3.99
C ASN A 204 9.42 -8.86 3.23
N SER A 205 9.70 -9.82 2.32
CA SER A 205 10.85 -9.77 1.43
C SER A 205 10.78 -8.53 0.52
N ALA A 206 9.62 -8.27 -0.08
CA ALA A 206 9.44 -7.06 -0.89
C ALA A 206 9.60 -5.79 -0.07
N ALA A 207 9.06 -5.77 1.15
CA ALA A 207 9.21 -4.63 2.05
C ALA A 207 10.69 -4.37 2.39
N ALA A 208 11.45 -5.42 2.76
CA ALA A 208 12.85 -5.28 3.10
C ALA A 208 13.71 -4.83 1.91
N MET A 209 13.41 -5.32 0.69
CA MET A 209 14.07 -4.83 -0.52
C MET A 209 13.77 -3.35 -0.77
N LEU A 210 12.51 -2.90 -0.54
CA LEU A 210 12.14 -1.49 -0.66
C LEU A 210 12.78 -0.62 0.44
N GLU A 211 12.92 -1.13 1.66
CA GLU A 211 13.66 -0.45 2.74
C GLU A 211 15.14 -0.30 2.37
N LYS A 212 15.75 -1.30 1.69
CA LYS A 212 17.08 -1.15 1.09
C LYS A 212 17.09 -0.06 0.01
N GLN A 213 16.12 -0.07 -0.91
CA GLN A 213 16.02 0.97 -1.94
C GLN A 213 15.83 2.37 -1.35
N LEU A 214 15.11 2.49 -0.23
CA LEU A 214 14.94 3.76 0.48
C LEU A 214 16.29 4.30 0.98
N ILE A 215 17.15 3.44 1.55
CA ILE A 215 18.52 3.82 1.92
C ILE A 215 19.33 4.27 0.71
N LEU A 216 19.22 3.54 -0.42
CA LEU A 216 19.94 3.87 -1.65
C LEU A 216 19.45 5.18 -2.29
N LEU A 217 18.14 5.43 -2.31
CA LEU A 217 17.56 6.70 -2.78
C LEU A 217 18.08 7.87 -1.95
N ALA A 218 18.02 7.76 -0.61
CA ALA A 218 18.50 8.79 0.30
C ALA A 218 20.01 9.05 0.18
N HIS A 219 20.81 8.02 -0.15
CA HIS A 219 22.26 8.16 -0.26
C HIS A 219 22.70 8.68 -1.63
N TYR A 220 22.17 8.10 -2.71
CA TYR A 220 22.62 8.40 -4.08
C TYR A 220 21.91 9.58 -4.74
N GLY A 221 20.73 9.94 -4.26
CA GLY A 221 19.95 11.05 -4.83
C GLY A 221 19.77 10.90 -6.35
N LYS A 222 20.20 11.92 -7.11
CA LYS A 222 20.10 11.92 -8.58
C LYS A 222 20.95 10.86 -9.28
N ALA A 223 21.93 10.25 -8.59
CA ALA A 223 22.72 9.14 -9.13
C ALA A 223 22.03 7.76 -8.93
N TYR A 224 20.84 7.73 -8.35
CA TYR A 224 20.04 6.52 -8.23
C TYR A 224 19.43 6.11 -9.59
N PRO A 225 19.39 4.83 -9.96
CA PRO A 225 19.89 3.66 -9.22
C PRO A 225 21.39 3.41 -9.47
N PRO A 226 22.16 3.12 -8.41
CA PRO A 226 23.55 2.66 -8.60
C PRO A 226 23.58 1.25 -9.18
N SER A 227 24.71 0.88 -9.78
CA SER A 227 24.95 -0.49 -10.24
C SER A 227 24.88 -1.49 -9.07
N GLN A 228 24.64 -2.77 -9.36
CA GLN A 228 24.60 -3.81 -8.32
C GLN A 228 25.92 -3.85 -7.52
N ALA A 229 27.06 -3.72 -8.21
CA ALA A 229 28.38 -3.72 -7.55
C ALA A 229 28.55 -2.52 -6.58
N GLU A 230 28.05 -1.35 -6.95
CA GLU A 230 28.06 -0.16 -6.06
C GLU A 230 27.13 -0.34 -4.85
N GLN A 231 25.93 -0.90 -5.06
CA GLN A 231 25.01 -1.23 -3.97
C GLN A 231 25.66 -2.19 -2.97
N ASP A 232 26.28 -3.27 -3.47
CA ASP A 232 26.88 -4.30 -2.63
C ASP A 232 28.08 -3.75 -1.86
N ARG A 233 28.90 -2.91 -2.50
CA ARG A 233 30.03 -2.22 -1.87
C ARG A 233 29.52 -1.27 -0.79
N PHE A 234 28.57 -0.40 -1.11
CA PHE A 234 28.02 0.55 -0.15
C PHE A 234 27.48 -0.15 1.11
N ILE A 235 26.68 -1.21 0.92
CA ILE A 235 26.13 -1.97 2.06
C ILE A 235 27.22 -2.72 2.84
N ALA A 236 28.30 -3.17 2.19
CA ALA A 236 29.37 -3.91 2.86
C ALA A 236 30.34 -2.99 3.62
N GLU A 237 30.64 -1.84 3.07
CA GLU A 237 31.65 -0.91 3.62
C GLU A 237 31.08 0.10 4.61
N THR A 238 29.76 0.40 4.53
CA THR A 238 29.11 1.36 5.43
C THR A 238 28.84 0.74 6.80
N LYS A 239 29.20 1.45 7.86
CA LYS A 239 28.93 1.01 9.23
C LYS A 239 27.43 0.79 9.46
N ARG A 240 27.08 -0.26 10.19
CA ARG A 240 25.68 -0.59 10.50
C ARG A 240 24.93 0.56 11.21
N SER A 241 25.61 1.31 12.06
CA SER A 241 25.04 2.50 12.70
C SER A 241 24.72 3.62 11.71
N GLU A 242 25.54 3.79 10.70
CA GLU A 242 25.32 4.76 9.62
C GLU A 242 24.18 4.34 8.71
N LEU A 243 24.15 3.07 8.27
CA LEU A 243 23.00 2.51 7.54
C LEU A 243 21.69 2.67 8.32
N SER A 244 21.74 2.42 9.64
CA SER A 244 20.60 2.64 10.54
C SER A 244 20.19 4.12 10.57
N SER A 245 21.13 5.05 10.66
CA SER A 245 20.85 6.49 10.67
C SER A 245 20.19 6.95 9.37
N ILE A 246 20.73 6.53 8.21
CA ILE A 246 20.15 6.84 6.89
C ILE A 246 18.72 6.28 6.81
N PHE A 247 18.53 5.01 7.17
CA PHE A 247 17.22 4.36 7.14
C PHE A 247 16.21 5.07 8.06
N MET A 248 16.60 5.34 9.31
CA MET A 248 15.71 5.97 10.28
C MET A 248 15.29 7.38 9.83
N LYS A 249 16.22 8.15 9.27
CA LYS A 249 15.90 9.45 8.68
C LYS A 249 14.93 9.32 7.52
N ALA A 250 15.24 8.48 6.53
CA ALA A 250 14.45 8.32 5.31
C ALA A 250 13.03 7.78 5.57
N ILE A 251 12.80 6.99 6.63
CA ILE A 251 11.48 6.42 6.92
C ILE A 251 10.67 7.24 7.94
N GLN A 252 11.30 8.03 8.81
CA GLN A 252 10.61 8.78 9.86
C GLN A 252 10.39 10.25 9.51
N GLU A 253 11.38 10.89 8.87
CA GLU A 253 11.27 12.30 8.48
C GLU A 253 10.04 12.56 7.58
N PRO A 254 9.68 11.69 6.62
CA PRO A 254 8.45 11.86 5.83
C PRO A 254 7.18 11.92 6.68
N ILE A 255 7.13 11.25 7.83
CA ILE A 255 5.96 11.29 8.72
C ILE A 255 5.75 12.71 9.24
N THR A 256 6.77 13.32 9.81
CA THR A 256 6.68 14.68 10.37
C THR A 256 6.55 15.75 9.29
N ARG A 257 7.25 15.61 8.16
CA ARG A 257 7.14 16.53 7.00
C ARG A 257 5.74 16.57 6.42
N ASN A 258 4.99 15.47 6.52
CA ASN A 258 3.61 15.38 6.07
C ASN A 258 2.59 15.73 7.16
N GLY A 259 3.02 16.32 8.28
CA GLY A 259 2.16 16.78 9.36
C GLY A 259 1.52 15.64 10.16
N LEU A 260 2.18 14.48 10.22
CA LEU A 260 1.80 13.34 11.04
C LEU A 260 2.65 13.28 12.31
N ASN A 261 2.10 12.69 13.38
CA ASN A 261 2.76 12.60 14.66
C ASN A 261 3.64 11.34 14.76
N LEU A 262 4.96 11.52 14.78
CA LEU A 262 5.91 10.42 14.90
C LEU A 262 5.76 9.62 16.21
N ASP A 263 5.21 10.24 17.27
CA ASP A 263 4.93 9.55 18.53
C ASP A 263 3.69 8.66 18.48
N GLU A 264 2.85 8.81 17.47
CA GLU A 264 1.63 8.02 17.28
C GLU A 264 1.68 7.10 16.04
N LEU A 265 2.64 7.33 15.13
CA LEU A 265 2.80 6.55 13.89
C LEU A 265 4.27 6.43 13.54
N ARG A 266 4.83 5.22 13.60
CA ARG A 266 6.24 4.97 13.30
C ARG A 266 6.48 3.56 12.73
N GLN A 267 7.25 3.49 11.65
CA GLN A 267 7.96 2.29 11.23
C GLN A 267 9.42 2.44 11.65
N GLY A 268 9.93 1.51 12.46
CA GLY A 268 11.24 1.65 13.07
C GLY A 268 12.23 0.53 12.72
N SER A 269 11.82 -0.52 11.99
CA SER A 269 12.71 -1.65 11.70
C SER A 269 12.33 -2.36 10.41
N PHE A 270 13.30 -3.00 9.79
CA PHE A 270 13.10 -3.84 8.63
C PHE A 270 12.07 -4.96 8.86
N PHE A 271 11.40 -5.40 7.79
CA PHE A 271 10.38 -6.44 7.86
C PHE A 271 10.95 -7.85 7.86
N THR A 272 12.19 -8.06 7.45
CA THR A 272 12.87 -9.37 7.51
C THR A 272 13.87 -9.45 8.66
N HIS A 273 14.17 -10.67 9.09
CA HIS A 273 15.18 -10.91 10.12
C HIS A 273 16.59 -10.48 9.64
N GLU A 274 16.94 -10.83 8.41
CA GLU A 274 18.25 -10.46 7.85
C GLU A 274 18.37 -8.94 7.65
N GLY A 275 17.32 -8.26 7.21
CA GLY A 275 17.29 -6.80 7.16
C GLY A 275 17.58 -6.16 8.53
N LYS A 276 16.96 -6.67 9.61
CA LYS A 276 17.20 -6.19 10.99
C LYS A 276 18.63 -6.43 11.46
N LYS A 277 19.26 -7.54 11.05
CA LYS A 277 20.67 -7.80 11.38
C LYS A 277 21.59 -6.82 10.68
N LEU A 278 21.33 -6.50 9.42
CA LEU A 278 22.16 -5.60 8.61
C LEU A 278 21.97 -4.14 9.00
N VAL A 279 20.72 -3.75 9.25
CA VAL A 279 20.34 -2.38 9.59
C VAL A 279 19.55 -2.41 10.90
N PRO A 280 20.19 -2.19 12.04
CA PRO A 280 19.51 -2.13 13.32
C PRO A 280 18.46 -1.02 13.35
N GLY A 281 17.31 -1.33 13.92
CA GLY A 281 16.18 -0.41 13.99
C GLY A 281 15.62 -0.26 15.40
N THR A 282 14.44 0.34 15.49
CA THR A 282 13.68 0.59 16.72
C THR A 282 12.30 -0.06 16.66
N SER A 283 11.47 0.18 17.67
CA SER A 283 10.09 -0.30 17.70
C SER A 283 9.20 0.42 16.68
N SER A 284 8.23 -0.29 16.14
CA SER A 284 7.16 0.24 15.28
C SER A 284 5.84 0.28 16.04
N TYR A 285 5.07 1.33 15.86
CA TYR A 285 3.72 1.47 16.43
C TYR A 285 2.84 2.38 15.59
N ALA A 286 1.54 2.24 15.77
CA ALA A 286 0.54 3.12 15.21
C ALA A 286 -0.65 3.26 16.16
N THR A 287 -1.33 4.40 16.08
CA THR A 287 -2.65 4.59 16.68
C THR A 287 -3.71 4.60 15.58
N PRO A 288 -4.94 4.15 15.84
CA PRO A 288 -6.04 4.25 14.88
C PRO A 288 -6.30 5.69 14.42
N ARG A 289 -6.18 6.65 15.33
CA ARG A 289 -6.37 8.08 15.04
C ARG A 289 -5.33 8.58 14.03
N GLU A 290 -4.06 8.27 14.24
CA GLU A 290 -3.00 8.78 13.37
C GLU A 290 -3.00 8.06 12.00
N LEU A 291 -3.37 6.77 11.95
CA LEU A 291 -3.62 6.08 10.68
C LEU A 291 -4.77 6.73 9.91
N LEU A 292 -5.82 7.18 10.61
CA LEU A 292 -6.92 7.89 9.95
C LEU A 292 -6.48 9.26 9.42
N LYS A 293 -5.64 10.00 10.15
CA LYS A 293 -5.04 11.25 9.67
C LYS A 293 -4.16 11.01 8.44
N PHE A 294 -3.38 9.92 8.40
CA PHE A 294 -2.65 9.52 7.21
C PHE A 294 -3.60 9.39 5.99
N MET A 295 -4.74 8.72 6.17
CA MET A 295 -5.74 8.58 5.09
C MET A 295 -6.35 9.93 4.69
N ILE A 296 -6.61 10.82 5.63
CA ILE A 296 -7.09 12.19 5.33
C ILE A 296 -6.05 12.96 4.51
N LYS A 297 -4.78 12.96 4.93
CA LYS A 297 -3.70 13.63 4.20
C LYS A 297 -3.55 13.06 2.78
N MET A 298 -3.68 11.74 2.63
CA MET A 298 -3.70 11.08 1.31
C MET A 298 -4.85 11.62 0.46
N GLU A 299 -6.08 11.64 0.98
CA GLU A 299 -7.26 12.09 0.25
C GLU A 299 -7.23 13.60 -0.07
N GLN A 300 -6.49 14.38 0.71
CA GLN A 300 -6.22 15.79 0.45
C GLN A 300 -5.12 16.04 -0.60
N GLY A 301 -4.42 14.99 -1.06
CA GLY A 301 -3.24 15.15 -1.91
C GLY A 301 -2.03 15.73 -1.19
N LYS A 302 -1.96 15.57 0.14
CA LYS A 302 -0.96 16.14 1.04
C LYS A 302 0.03 15.13 1.62
N LEU A 303 -0.01 13.87 1.20
CA LEU A 303 1.11 12.95 1.44
C LEU A 303 2.15 13.18 0.35
N VAL A 304 3.22 13.88 0.70
CA VAL A 304 4.26 14.39 -0.19
C VAL A 304 3.69 15.44 -1.16
N ASP A 305 2.96 15.00 -2.17
CA ASP A 305 2.26 15.80 -3.15
C ASP A 305 1.03 15.04 -3.71
N ARG A 306 0.31 15.67 -4.63
CA ARG A 306 -0.88 15.09 -5.24
C ARG A 306 -0.58 13.80 -5.99
N PHE A 307 0.53 13.73 -6.73
CA PHE A 307 0.94 12.53 -7.47
C PHE A 307 1.21 11.37 -6.51
N SER A 308 2.05 11.58 -5.50
CA SER A 308 2.43 10.56 -4.52
C SER A 308 1.22 10.06 -3.72
N SER A 309 0.35 10.97 -3.27
CA SER A 309 -0.91 10.62 -2.61
C SER A 309 -1.79 9.71 -3.46
N LEU A 310 -1.92 10.04 -4.76
CA LEU A 310 -2.73 9.28 -5.70
C LEU A 310 -2.12 7.89 -5.95
N GLU A 311 -0.81 7.79 -6.11
CA GLU A 311 -0.12 6.51 -6.32
C GLU A 311 -0.20 5.60 -5.09
N ILE A 312 -0.05 6.15 -3.88
CA ILE A 312 -0.26 5.39 -2.63
C ILE A 312 -1.70 4.87 -2.57
N LYS A 313 -2.70 5.70 -2.91
CA LYS A 313 -4.10 5.29 -2.96
C LYS A 313 -4.34 4.19 -4.00
N ARG A 314 -3.74 4.29 -5.18
CA ARG A 314 -3.80 3.27 -6.24
C ARG A 314 -3.21 1.94 -5.77
N LEU A 315 -2.06 1.96 -5.10
CA LEU A 315 -1.46 0.76 -4.50
C LEU A 315 -2.38 0.09 -3.47
N LEU A 316 -3.09 0.87 -2.65
CA LEU A 316 -4.10 0.35 -1.73
C LEU A 316 -5.30 -0.26 -2.46
N TYR A 317 -5.70 0.30 -3.60
CA TYR A 317 -6.83 -0.17 -4.41
C TYR A 317 -6.52 -1.49 -5.11
N ILE A 318 -5.34 -1.61 -5.73
CA ILE A 318 -4.96 -2.80 -6.50
C ILE A 318 -4.64 -4.02 -5.64
N THR A 319 -4.90 -3.98 -4.34
CA THR A 319 -4.73 -5.14 -3.47
C THR A 319 -5.45 -6.35 -4.05
N GLU A 320 -4.67 -7.35 -4.46
CA GLU A 320 -5.12 -8.52 -5.21
C GLU A 320 -6.15 -9.36 -4.45
N ARG A 321 -6.02 -9.39 -3.14
CA ARG A 321 -6.80 -10.29 -2.29
C ARG A 321 -7.45 -9.51 -1.16
N ARG A 322 -8.74 -9.25 -1.32
CA ARG A 322 -9.54 -8.73 -0.21
C ARG A 322 -9.71 -9.81 0.85
N ILE A 323 -9.29 -9.51 2.06
CA ILE A 323 -9.34 -10.42 3.21
C ILE A 323 -10.02 -9.74 4.40
N ARG A 324 -10.43 -10.55 5.39
CA ARG A 324 -11.09 -10.07 6.61
C ARG A 324 -12.32 -9.20 6.27
N TYR A 325 -12.44 -8.02 6.86
CA TYR A 325 -13.58 -7.12 6.65
C TYR A 325 -13.72 -6.66 5.19
N ALA A 326 -12.60 -6.53 4.46
CA ALA A 326 -12.59 -6.16 3.05
C ALA A 326 -13.20 -7.23 2.13
N SER A 327 -13.40 -8.46 2.60
CA SER A 327 -14.02 -9.57 1.84
C SER A 327 -15.55 -9.67 2.02
N SER A 328 -16.16 -8.77 2.77
CA SER A 328 -17.63 -8.76 2.98
C SER A 328 -18.38 -8.73 1.66
N GLY A 329 -19.42 -9.56 1.54
CA GLY A 329 -20.31 -9.59 0.37
C GLY A 329 -20.97 -8.24 0.08
N SER A 330 -21.20 -7.43 1.10
CA SER A 330 -21.74 -6.06 0.99
C SER A 330 -20.82 -5.12 0.22
N LEU A 331 -19.51 -5.41 0.14
CA LEU A 331 -18.51 -4.60 -0.54
C LEU A 331 -18.25 -5.02 -2.01
N ARG A 332 -18.98 -6.00 -2.54
CA ARG A 332 -18.75 -6.50 -3.92
C ARG A 332 -18.89 -5.43 -4.99
N LYS A 333 -19.69 -4.39 -4.76
CA LYS A 333 -19.90 -3.26 -5.66
C LYS A 333 -19.11 -2.02 -5.28
N SER A 334 -18.30 -2.07 -4.22
CA SER A 334 -17.55 -0.93 -3.71
C SER A 334 -16.07 -1.03 -4.05
N ALA A 335 -15.46 0.07 -4.45
CA ALA A 335 -14.02 0.21 -4.47
C ALA A 335 -13.50 0.20 -3.03
N VAL A 336 -12.59 -0.71 -2.70
CA VAL A 336 -12.03 -0.87 -1.36
C VAL A 336 -10.53 -0.63 -1.42
N TYR A 337 -10.07 0.32 -0.64
CA TYR A 337 -8.67 0.71 -0.49
C TYR A 337 -8.21 0.24 0.88
N PHE A 338 -7.28 -0.69 0.95
CA PHE A 338 -6.91 -1.20 2.26
C PHE A 338 -5.49 -1.78 2.33
N LYS A 339 -4.96 -1.81 3.55
CA LYS A 339 -3.78 -2.58 3.91
C LYS A 339 -4.07 -3.41 5.15
N SER A 340 -3.85 -4.71 5.09
CA SER A 340 -3.96 -5.59 6.24
C SER A 340 -2.64 -5.74 6.98
N GLY A 341 -2.71 -6.01 8.28
CA GLY A 341 -1.60 -6.41 9.12
C GLY A 341 -1.93 -7.66 9.93
N SER A 342 -0.93 -8.47 10.25
CA SER A 342 -1.02 -9.59 11.17
C SER A 342 0.24 -9.63 12.01
N LEU A 343 0.07 -9.93 13.28
CA LEU A 343 1.17 -10.29 14.19
C LEU A 343 0.99 -11.75 14.55
N TYR A 344 2.05 -12.50 14.40
CA TYR A 344 2.08 -13.92 14.76
C TYR A 344 2.70 -14.09 16.14
N SER A 345 1.99 -13.68 17.17
CA SER A 345 2.19 -14.26 18.50
C SER A 345 0.85 -14.82 18.92
N CYS A 346 0.71 -16.13 18.84
CA CYS A 346 -0.46 -16.79 19.38
C CYS A 346 -0.25 -16.94 20.88
N GLN A 347 -1.19 -16.42 21.68
CA GLN A 347 -1.26 -16.71 23.10
C GLN A 347 -2.47 -17.64 23.34
N PRO A 348 -2.29 -18.75 24.06
CA PRO A 348 -3.42 -19.59 24.43
C PRO A 348 -4.32 -18.84 25.42
N GLU A 349 -5.63 -18.94 25.20
CA GLU A 349 -6.67 -18.35 26.06
C GLU A 349 -7.68 -19.47 26.42
N PRO A 350 -8.49 -19.31 27.47
CA PRO A 350 -9.57 -20.26 27.76
C PRO A 350 -10.45 -20.51 26.54
N GLY A 351 -10.54 -21.75 26.08
CA GLY A 351 -11.29 -22.14 24.89
C GLY A 351 -10.56 -21.95 23.56
N PHE A 352 -9.30 -21.48 23.54
CA PHE A 352 -8.50 -21.31 22.34
C PHE A 352 -7.08 -21.88 22.51
N THR A 353 -6.71 -22.78 21.62
CA THR A 353 -5.39 -23.41 21.59
C THR A 353 -4.60 -22.96 20.38
N CYS A 354 -3.38 -22.49 20.61
CA CYS A 354 -2.47 -22.13 19.52
C CYS A 354 -2.05 -23.39 18.77
N LYS A 355 -2.32 -23.46 17.46
CA LYS A 355 -1.71 -24.49 16.60
C LYS A 355 -0.25 -24.12 16.36
N LYS A 356 0.65 -25.07 16.61
CA LYS A 356 2.09 -24.96 16.29
C LYS A 356 2.32 -24.98 14.78
#